data_f3343d49101158cd6512523b405b9d0f
#
_entry.id   f3343d49101158cd6512523b405b9d0f
#
_cell.length_a   1.000
_cell.length_b   1.000
_cell.length_c   1.000
_cell.angle_alpha   90.00
_cell.angle_beta   90.00
_cell.angle_gamma   90.00
#
_symmetry.space_group_name_H-M   'P 1'
#
loop_
_entity.id
_entity.type
_entity.pdbx_description
1 polymer ?
#
loop_
_entity_poly.entity_id
_entity_poly.type
_entity_poly.pdbx_seq_one_letter_code
_entity_poly.pdbx_strand_id
1 'polypeptide(L)'
;MLILRGAPALSDFRNQRLLTRLQDALPNIEAVYAEFMHFVLVDGDLTDLDADKLNKVLRYGPNVPVQNLSDHLVLVIPRLGTISPWSSKATDIAHNCGLQQVKRIERGTAFYLITSQALSAEEYTVAAALLHDRMVEQTLTSLDQAKGLFVQTKPAPLAWIDILHGGREALVKANISLGMALAEDEIDYLVTAFVALGRNPTDVELMMFAQANSEHCRHKIFNASWSIDGEDQAMSLFKMIKNTNELNGEGVLSAYIDNASVIKGHTAGRFFPQSENQQYAYHEEEIHLLMKVETHNHPTAIAPFAGAATGSGGEIRDEGATGKGSKPKAGLTGYSVSNLRIPGFEQAWEVDYGKPDRIVSALDIMLEGPIGGAAFNNEFGRPALNGYFRTYEAQVAGINGPDIRGYHKPIMIAGGMGNIRANHVEKGEVGVGDQLICLGGPAMQIGLGGGAASSMDSGASAENLDFASVQRDNPELERRCQEVIDRCWQMGDHNPISFIHDVGAGGLSNAFPELVKDGGRGGAFQLRNINNDEPSMSPLAIWCNEAQERYV
;
A
#
# COMPACT_ATOMS: atom_id res chain seq x y z
N MET A 1 -3.83 9.63 -30.96
CA MET A 1 -3.46 10.13 -29.60
C MET A 1 -3.22 11.63 -29.72
N LEU A 2 -3.84 12.41 -28.82
CA LEU A 2 -3.58 13.84 -28.65
C LEU A 2 -2.58 14.04 -27.52
N ILE A 3 -1.75 15.07 -27.63
CA ILE A 3 -0.83 15.49 -26.56
C ILE A 3 -1.20 16.91 -26.20
N LEU A 4 -1.65 17.11 -24.96
CA LEU A 4 -2.14 18.39 -24.47
C LEU A 4 -1.29 18.84 -23.28
N ARG A 5 -0.80 20.06 -23.36
CA ARG A 5 -0.02 20.69 -22.31
C ARG A 5 -0.91 21.09 -21.14
N GLY A 6 -0.46 20.80 -19.92
CA GLY A 6 -1.13 21.16 -18.67
C GLY A 6 -0.50 22.35 -17.95
N ALA A 7 -0.81 22.50 -16.69
CA ALA A 7 -0.24 23.50 -15.80
C ALA A 7 1.17 23.10 -15.33
N PRO A 8 1.96 24.04 -14.75
CA PRO A 8 3.18 23.70 -14.02
C PRO A 8 2.91 22.62 -12.96
N ALA A 9 3.73 21.59 -12.94
CA ALA A 9 3.56 20.43 -12.05
C ALA A 9 4.05 20.71 -10.62
N LEU A 10 5.00 21.62 -10.47
CA LEU A 10 5.61 21.97 -9.19
C LEU A 10 5.46 23.47 -8.91
N SER A 11 5.31 23.82 -7.62
CA SER A 11 5.44 25.19 -7.16
C SER A 11 6.91 25.64 -7.18
N ASP A 12 7.16 26.95 -7.15
CA ASP A 12 8.52 27.50 -7.12
C ASP A 12 9.36 26.91 -5.98
N PHE A 13 8.77 26.75 -4.80
CA PHE A 13 9.43 26.13 -3.66
C PHE A 13 9.82 24.67 -3.93
N ARG A 14 8.93 23.89 -4.52
CA ARG A 14 9.22 22.49 -4.86
C ARG A 14 10.25 22.38 -5.98
N ASN A 15 10.18 23.26 -6.97
CA ASN A 15 11.20 23.36 -8.02
C ASN A 15 12.59 23.65 -7.44
N GLN A 16 12.68 24.60 -6.51
CA GLN A 16 13.95 24.95 -5.88
C GLN A 16 14.52 23.79 -5.04
N ARG A 17 13.68 23.11 -4.27
CA ARG A 17 14.09 21.92 -3.51
C ARG A 17 14.55 20.78 -4.42
N LEU A 18 13.85 20.54 -5.52
CA LEU A 18 14.24 19.55 -6.52
C LEU A 18 15.55 19.91 -7.19
N LEU A 19 15.73 21.19 -7.56
CA LEU A 19 16.98 21.69 -8.14
C LEU A 19 18.16 21.44 -7.21
N THR A 20 18.04 21.73 -5.92
CA THR A 20 19.11 21.45 -4.94
C THR A 20 19.47 19.96 -4.95
N ARG A 21 18.50 19.05 -4.88
CA ARG A 21 18.75 17.59 -4.93
C ARG A 21 19.43 17.15 -6.23
N LEU A 22 19.03 17.73 -7.35
CA LEU A 22 19.65 17.45 -8.65
C LEU A 22 21.09 17.97 -8.69
N GLN A 23 21.36 19.15 -8.16
CA GLN A 23 22.69 19.77 -8.13
C GLN A 23 23.67 19.02 -7.20
N ASP A 24 23.19 18.44 -6.11
CA ASP A 24 24.00 17.59 -5.23
C ASP A 24 24.56 16.37 -5.98
N ALA A 25 23.80 15.80 -6.91
CA ALA A 25 24.22 14.66 -7.73
C ALA A 25 24.87 15.07 -9.05
N LEU A 26 24.39 16.15 -9.66
CA LEU A 26 24.77 16.64 -11.00
C LEU A 26 24.95 18.16 -10.96
N PRO A 27 26.13 18.66 -10.58
CA PRO A 27 26.39 20.08 -10.38
C PRO A 27 26.23 20.96 -11.65
N ASN A 28 26.23 20.35 -12.84
CA ASN A 28 26.03 21.04 -14.13
C ASN A 28 24.56 21.40 -14.43
N ILE A 29 23.59 21.03 -13.58
CA ILE A 29 22.19 21.43 -13.72
C ILE A 29 22.00 22.83 -13.12
N GLU A 30 21.58 23.78 -13.95
CA GLU A 30 21.39 25.18 -13.57
C GLU A 30 19.96 25.50 -13.16
N ALA A 31 18.97 24.85 -13.83
CA ALA A 31 17.56 25.02 -13.49
C ALA A 31 16.72 23.80 -13.90
N VAL A 32 15.55 23.68 -13.31
CA VAL A 32 14.53 22.68 -13.65
C VAL A 32 13.17 23.35 -13.78
N TYR A 33 12.41 22.97 -14.82
CA TYR A 33 11.02 23.34 -14.97
C TYR A 33 10.20 22.07 -15.18
N ALA A 34 9.03 21.99 -14.57
CA ALA A 34 8.16 20.84 -14.64
C ALA A 34 6.72 21.24 -14.99
N GLU A 35 6.12 20.53 -15.94
CA GLU A 35 4.71 20.74 -16.30
C GLU A 35 4.00 19.40 -16.55
N PHE A 36 2.69 19.40 -16.32
CA PHE A 36 1.87 18.25 -16.67
C PHE A 36 1.66 18.13 -18.16
N MET A 37 1.72 16.89 -18.66
CA MET A 37 1.36 16.54 -20.03
C MET A 37 0.22 15.53 -20.01
N HIS A 38 -0.81 15.76 -20.82
CA HIS A 38 -1.94 14.85 -20.95
C HIS A 38 -1.86 14.13 -22.28
N PHE A 39 -1.97 12.83 -22.23
CA PHE A 39 -2.01 11.93 -23.38
C PHE A 39 -3.43 11.40 -23.49
N VAL A 40 -4.09 11.68 -24.61
CA VAL A 40 -5.51 11.36 -24.79
C VAL A 40 -5.70 10.43 -25.98
N LEU A 41 -6.20 9.24 -25.70
CA LEU A 41 -6.62 8.31 -26.74
C LEU A 41 -8.08 8.61 -27.11
N VAL A 42 -8.31 8.94 -28.38
CA VAL A 42 -9.64 9.21 -28.92
C VAL A 42 -10.00 8.21 -29.99
N ASP A 43 -11.28 7.94 -30.14
CA ASP A 43 -11.88 7.15 -31.21
C ASP A 43 -12.50 8.12 -32.23
N GLY A 44 -11.86 8.24 -33.40
CA GLY A 44 -12.22 9.24 -34.40
C GLY A 44 -11.68 10.64 -34.10
N ASP A 45 -12.28 11.65 -34.74
CA ASP A 45 -11.93 13.06 -34.57
C ASP A 45 -12.87 13.74 -33.57
N LEU A 46 -12.32 14.62 -32.74
CA LEU A 46 -13.11 15.49 -31.89
C LEU A 46 -13.65 16.67 -32.66
N THR A 47 -14.89 17.06 -32.41
CA THR A 47 -15.41 18.36 -32.88
C THR A 47 -14.68 19.50 -32.17
N ASP A 48 -14.69 20.71 -32.75
CA ASP A 48 -14.11 21.89 -32.10
C ASP A 48 -14.71 22.15 -30.70
N LEU A 49 -16.01 21.89 -30.56
CA LEU A 49 -16.71 22.01 -29.26
C LEU A 49 -16.20 20.95 -28.24
N ASP A 50 -16.00 19.73 -28.68
CA ASP A 50 -15.51 18.67 -27.78
C ASP A 50 -14.04 18.89 -27.43
N ALA A 51 -13.23 19.37 -28.37
CA ALA A 51 -11.84 19.74 -28.11
C ALA A 51 -11.75 20.92 -27.11
N ASP A 52 -12.58 21.94 -27.22
CA ASP A 52 -12.66 23.04 -26.25
C ASP A 52 -13.12 22.55 -24.87
N LYS A 53 -14.10 21.65 -24.83
CA LYS A 53 -14.60 21.04 -23.62
C LYS A 53 -13.50 20.20 -22.92
N LEU A 54 -12.78 19.36 -23.68
CA LEU A 54 -11.66 18.57 -23.18
C LEU A 54 -10.56 19.45 -22.59
N ASN A 55 -10.19 20.53 -23.30
CA ASN A 55 -9.21 21.49 -22.80
C ASN A 55 -9.66 22.16 -21.49
N LYS A 56 -10.94 22.42 -21.32
CA LYS A 56 -11.50 22.99 -20.07
C LYS A 56 -11.47 21.98 -18.93
N VAL A 57 -11.81 20.72 -19.18
CA VAL A 57 -11.77 19.64 -18.17
C VAL A 57 -10.34 19.40 -17.70
N LEU A 58 -9.36 19.45 -18.59
CA LEU A 58 -7.95 19.22 -18.26
C LEU A 58 -7.22 20.48 -17.73
N ARG A 59 -7.93 21.59 -17.59
CA ARG A 59 -7.36 22.85 -17.11
C ARG A 59 -7.51 22.97 -15.59
N TYR A 60 -6.49 22.58 -14.87
CA TYR A 60 -6.36 22.76 -13.43
C TYR A 60 -4.98 23.37 -13.11
N GLY A 61 -4.97 24.42 -12.30
CA GLY A 61 -3.78 25.22 -12.02
C GLY A 61 -3.59 26.41 -12.97
N PRO A 62 -2.50 27.17 -12.82
CA PRO A 62 -2.26 28.40 -13.57
C PRO A 62 -1.97 28.11 -15.04
N ASN A 63 -2.44 28.98 -15.90
CA ASN A 63 -2.10 28.96 -17.33
C ASN A 63 -0.83 29.80 -17.55
N VAL A 64 0.28 29.13 -17.81
CA VAL A 64 1.58 29.77 -18.05
C VAL A 64 1.89 29.69 -19.55
N PRO A 65 2.37 30.79 -20.18
CA PRO A 65 2.79 30.75 -21.59
C PRO A 65 3.84 29.66 -21.84
N VAL A 66 3.86 29.15 -23.07
CA VAL A 66 4.89 28.21 -23.50
C VAL A 66 6.24 28.89 -23.40
N GLN A 67 7.15 28.32 -22.64
CA GLN A 67 8.54 28.77 -22.56
C GLN A 67 9.37 28.05 -23.63
N ASN A 68 10.41 28.68 -24.15
CA ASN A 68 11.44 27.97 -24.91
C ASN A 68 12.24 27.15 -23.92
N LEU A 69 11.90 25.89 -23.81
CA LEU A 69 12.45 24.98 -22.81
C LEU A 69 13.66 24.25 -23.40
N SER A 70 14.51 23.78 -22.51
CA SER A 70 15.76 23.05 -22.78
C SER A 70 15.54 21.81 -23.67
N ASP A 71 16.58 21.38 -24.37
CA ASP A 71 16.63 20.14 -25.15
C ASP A 71 16.71 18.86 -24.28
N HIS A 72 16.90 19.00 -22.97
CA HIS A 72 17.00 17.87 -22.03
C HIS A 72 15.66 17.60 -21.36
N LEU A 73 14.80 16.87 -22.07
CA LEU A 73 13.50 16.40 -21.57
C LEU A 73 13.66 15.07 -20.83
N VAL A 74 13.17 15.01 -19.58
CA VAL A 74 12.86 13.78 -18.86
C VAL A 74 11.34 13.73 -18.69
N LEU A 75 10.69 12.89 -19.49
CA LEU A 75 9.24 12.71 -19.41
C LEU A 75 8.94 11.55 -18.47
N VAL A 76 8.38 11.84 -17.31
CA VAL A 76 7.90 10.87 -16.33
C VAL A 76 6.45 10.52 -16.64
N ILE A 77 6.17 9.24 -16.85
CA ILE A 77 4.84 8.70 -17.15
C ILE A 77 4.56 7.47 -16.30
N PRO A 78 3.28 7.07 -16.11
CA PRO A 78 2.96 5.76 -15.57
C PRO A 78 3.63 4.63 -16.38
N ARG A 79 3.90 3.50 -15.73
CA ARG A 79 4.49 2.34 -16.43
C ARG A 79 3.67 1.97 -17.66
N LEU A 80 4.34 1.63 -18.75
CA LEU A 80 3.67 1.18 -19.97
C LEU A 80 2.85 -0.09 -19.70
N GLY A 81 1.63 -0.11 -20.24
CA GLY A 81 0.69 -1.22 -20.02
C GLY A 81 -0.17 -1.11 -18.77
N THR A 82 0.04 -0.08 -17.95
CA THR A 82 -0.76 0.21 -16.75
C THR A 82 -1.78 1.31 -17.02
N ILE A 83 -2.99 1.19 -16.47
CA ILE A 83 -3.95 2.28 -16.37
C ILE A 83 -3.74 2.94 -15.01
N SER A 84 -3.32 4.21 -14.99
CA SER A 84 -3.07 4.89 -13.72
C SER A 84 -4.38 5.18 -12.96
N PRO A 85 -4.37 5.23 -11.62
CA PRO A 85 -5.57 5.63 -10.84
C PRO A 85 -6.09 7.01 -11.24
N TRP A 86 -5.19 7.93 -11.61
CA TRP A 86 -5.55 9.24 -12.14
C TRP A 86 -6.30 9.13 -13.48
N SER A 87 -5.87 8.21 -14.36
CA SER A 87 -6.45 7.98 -15.67
C SER A 87 -7.91 7.54 -15.61
N SER A 88 -8.21 6.56 -14.76
CA SER A 88 -9.58 6.04 -14.58
C SER A 88 -10.53 7.17 -14.21
N LYS A 89 -10.13 8.01 -13.25
CA LYS A 89 -10.92 9.16 -12.79
C LYS A 89 -11.06 10.25 -13.85
N ALA A 90 -9.97 10.61 -14.53
CA ALA A 90 -9.99 11.64 -15.57
C ALA A 90 -10.85 11.21 -16.76
N THR A 91 -10.78 9.95 -17.15
CA THR A 91 -11.59 9.37 -18.23
C THR A 91 -13.07 9.35 -17.86
N ASP A 92 -13.40 8.96 -16.63
CA ASP A 92 -14.77 9.02 -16.11
C ASP A 92 -15.35 10.45 -16.12
N ILE A 93 -14.57 11.42 -15.68
CA ILE A 93 -14.98 12.84 -15.71
C ILE A 93 -15.25 13.29 -17.15
N ALA A 94 -14.37 12.92 -18.09
CA ALA A 94 -14.56 13.25 -19.50
C ALA A 94 -15.86 12.65 -20.06
N HIS A 95 -16.16 11.38 -19.73
CA HIS A 95 -17.42 10.74 -20.13
C HIS A 95 -18.65 11.41 -19.51
N ASN A 96 -18.59 11.77 -18.24
CA ASN A 96 -19.67 12.51 -17.56
C ASN A 96 -19.88 13.90 -18.15
N CYS A 97 -18.85 14.50 -18.74
CA CYS A 97 -18.95 15.74 -19.52
C CYS A 97 -19.44 15.53 -20.97
N GLY A 98 -19.78 14.29 -21.34
CA GLY A 98 -20.31 13.95 -22.67
C GLY A 98 -19.24 13.70 -23.75
N LEU A 99 -17.97 13.52 -23.36
CA LEU A 99 -16.85 13.24 -24.28
C LEU A 99 -16.69 11.71 -24.50
N GLN A 100 -17.69 11.07 -25.09
CA GLN A 100 -17.72 9.61 -25.27
C GLN A 100 -16.66 9.08 -26.25
N GLN A 101 -16.12 9.92 -27.12
CA GLN A 101 -15.02 9.58 -28.05
C GLN A 101 -13.68 9.44 -27.32
N VAL A 102 -13.52 9.99 -26.14
CA VAL A 102 -12.33 9.83 -25.30
C VAL A 102 -12.33 8.42 -24.73
N LYS A 103 -11.35 7.60 -25.12
CA LYS A 103 -11.22 6.23 -24.65
C LYS A 103 -10.41 6.15 -23.35
N ARG A 104 -9.39 6.98 -23.25
CA ARG A 104 -8.51 7.02 -22.08
C ARG A 104 -7.69 8.30 -22.05
N ILE A 105 -7.51 8.86 -20.86
CA ILE A 105 -6.63 10.00 -20.61
C ILE A 105 -5.56 9.54 -19.62
N GLU A 106 -4.29 9.76 -19.96
CA GLU A 106 -3.17 9.59 -19.03
C GLU A 106 -2.46 10.92 -18.79
N ARG A 107 -1.82 11.03 -17.64
CA ARG A 107 -1.02 12.20 -17.28
C ARG A 107 0.41 11.79 -17.03
N GLY A 108 1.35 12.57 -17.57
CA GLY A 108 2.75 12.52 -17.22
C GLY A 108 3.24 13.87 -16.74
N THR A 109 4.48 13.91 -16.27
CA THR A 109 5.19 15.14 -15.91
C THR A 109 6.41 15.28 -16.82
N ALA A 110 6.46 16.37 -17.57
CA ALA A 110 7.62 16.72 -18.38
C ALA A 110 8.57 17.60 -17.56
N PHE A 111 9.75 17.08 -17.25
CA PHE A 111 10.83 17.83 -16.64
C PHE A 111 11.80 18.29 -17.70
N TYR A 112 12.06 19.58 -17.74
CA TYR A 112 13.04 20.22 -18.62
C TYR A 112 14.22 20.64 -17.78
N LEU A 113 15.38 20.02 -18.03
CA LEU A 113 16.62 20.31 -17.32
C LEU A 113 17.43 21.33 -18.12
N ILE A 114 17.75 22.45 -17.52
CA ILE A 114 18.63 23.47 -18.08
C ILE A 114 20.03 23.20 -17.53
N THR A 115 20.98 22.96 -18.41
CA THR A 115 22.33 22.53 -18.04
C THR A 115 23.39 23.40 -18.72
N SER A 116 24.54 23.59 -18.07
CA SER A 116 25.68 24.28 -18.65
C SER A 116 26.41 23.49 -19.73
N GLN A 117 26.23 22.15 -19.71
CA GLN A 117 26.80 21.21 -20.68
C GLN A 117 25.78 20.11 -20.97
N ALA A 118 25.86 19.48 -22.14
CA ALA A 118 25.00 18.36 -22.49
C ALA A 118 25.18 17.20 -21.50
N LEU A 119 24.07 16.62 -21.05
CA LEU A 119 24.08 15.44 -20.18
C LEU A 119 24.56 14.20 -20.95
N SER A 120 25.47 13.46 -20.36
CA SER A 120 25.81 12.10 -20.81
C SER A 120 24.65 11.14 -20.54
N ALA A 121 24.67 9.95 -21.12
CA ALA A 121 23.66 8.91 -20.88
C ALA A 121 23.63 8.47 -19.40
N GLU A 122 24.78 8.46 -18.73
CA GLU A 122 24.90 8.12 -17.31
C GLU A 122 24.29 9.22 -16.44
N GLU A 123 24.62 10.49 -16.70
CA GLU A 123 24.05 11.63 -16.00
C GLU A 123 22.52 11.73 -16.19
N TYR A 124 22.04 11.44 -17.40
CA TYR A 124 20.60 11.34 -17.65
C TYR A 124 19.94 10.26 -16.80
N THR A 125 20.57 9.10 -16.66
CA THR A 125 20.05 8.01 -15.82
C THR A 125 19.99 8.42 -14.36
N VAL A 126 21.01 9.11 -13.85
CA VAL A 126 21.03 9.66 -12.48
C VAL A 126 19.92 10.69 -12.29
N ALA A 127 19.78 11.64 -13.22
CA ALA A 127 18.69 12.62 -13.15
C ALA A 127 17.32 11.95 -13.17
N ALA A 128 17.10 11.00 -14.08
CA ALA A 128 15.85 10.25 -14.19
C ALA A 128 15.50 9.52 -12.89
N ALA A 129 16.46 8.88 -12.23
CA ALA A 129 16.25 8.18 -10.96
C ALA A 129 15.80 9.12 -9.83
N LEU A 130 16.19 10.40 -9.86
CA LEU A 130 15.76 11.41 -8.88
C LEU A 130 14.37 12.01 -9.17
N LEU A 131 13.83 11.80 -10.38
CA LEU A 131 12.62 12.45 -10.89
C LEU A 131 11.38 11.56 -10.89
N HIS A 132 11.51 10.24 -10.77
CA HIS A 132 10.38 9.33 -10.88
C HIS A 132 10.36 8.27 -9.77
N ASP A 133 9.17 7.75 -9.48
CA ASP A 133 9.00 6.54 -8.67
C ASP A 133 9.10 5.31 -9.57
N ARG A 134 10.24 4.61 -9.53
CA ARG A 134 10.54 3.45 -10.38
C ARG A 134 9.54 2.30 -10.27
N MET A 135 8.68 2.29 -9.24
CA MET A 135 7.69 1.23 -9.05
C MET A 135 6.41 1.43 -9.85
N VAL A 136 5.98 2.68 -10.00
CA VAL A 136 4.72 3.01 -10.67
C VAL A 136 4.91 3.88 -11.92
N GLU A 137 6.12 4.40 -12.12
CA GLU A 137 6.48 5.30 -13.21
C GLU A 137 7.67 4.80 -14.00
N GLN A 138 7.86 5.37 -15.15
CA GLN A 138 9.05 5.24 -15.97
C GLN A 138 9.37 6.55 -16.67
N THR A 139 10.59 6.66 -17.18
CA THR A 139 11.05 7.86 -17.89
C THR A 139 11.19 7.62 -19.38
N LEU A 140 10.85 8.64 -20.16
CA LEU A 140 11.01 8.69 -21.61
C LEU A 140 11.76 9.97 -22.00
N THR A 141 12.37 9.96 -23.17
CA THR A 141 13.15 11.09 -23.71
C THR A 141 12.38 11.94 -24.71
N SER A 142 11.18 11.52 -25.10
CA SER A 142 10.31 12.28 -26.00
C SER A 142 8.83 12.04 -25.74
N LEU A 143 8.01 13.04 -26.07
CA LEU A 143 6.56 12.95 -25.93
C LEU A 143 5.92 11.90 -26.83
N ASP A 144 6.48 11.65 -28.00
CA ASP A 144 5.99 10.66 -28.96
C ASP A 144 6.07 9.21 -28.47
N GLN A 145 7.05 8.90 -27.61
CA GLN A 145 7.21 7.58 -27.01
C GLN A 145 6.05 7.24 -26.08
N ALA A 146 5.31 8.23 -25.55
CA ALA A 146 4.15 8.02 -24.70
C ALA A 146 2.99 7.30 -25.40
N LYS A 147 3.03 7.10 -26.73
CA LYS A 147 2.10 6.22 -27.45
C LYS A 147 2.07 4.80 -26.87
N GLY A 148 3.17 4.35 -26.26
CA GLY A 148 3.26 3.09 -25.57
C GLY A 148 2.27 2.91 -24.41
N LEU A 149 1.81 4.00 -23.77
CA LEU A 149 0.79 3.97 -22.71
C LEU A 149 -0.51 3.26 -23.14
N PHE A 150 -0.84 3.29 -24.40
CA PHE A 150 -2.10 2.78 -24.96
C PHE A 150 -1.96 1.43 -25.67
N VAL A 151 -0.77 0.85 -25.62
CA VAL A 151 -0.53 -0.49 -26.19
C VAL A 151 -1.08 -1.54 -25.25
N GLN A 152 -1.98 -2.38 -25.75
CA GLN A 152 -2.49 -3.53 -25.00
C GLN A 152 -1.47 -4.67 -25.03
N THR A 153 -1.13 -5.17 -23.85
CA THR A 153 -0.29 -6.36 -23.66
C THR A 153 -1.16 -7.59 -23.38
N LYS A 154 -0.64 -8.78 -23.71
CA LYS A 154 -1.35 -10.03 -23.39
C LYS A 154 -1.09 -10.41 -21.94
N PRO A 155 -2.09 -11.02 -21.25
CA PRO A 155 -1.89 -11.55 -19.91
C PRO A 155 -0.75 -12.57 -19.86
N ALA A 156 0.09 -12.48 -18.84
CA ALA A 156 1.11 -13.47 -18.58
C ALA A 156 0.46 -14.81 -18.18
N PRO A 157 1.06 -15.97 -18.58
CA PRO A 157 0.50 -17.26 -18.28
C PRO A 157 0.64 -17.64 -16.80
N LEU A 158 -0.13 -18.64 -16.38
CA LEU A 158 0.07 -19.35 -15.13
C LEU A 158 1.40 -20.13 -15.20
N ALA A 159 2.23 -20.00 -14.18
CA ALA A 159 3.48 -20.75 -14.08
C ALA A 159 3.34 -21.99 -13.20
N TRP A 160 4.14 -23.00 -13.47
CA TRP A 160 4.20 -24.26 -12.74
C TRP A 160 5.63 -24.52 -12.28
N ILE A 161 5.80 -24.96 -11.04
CA ILE A 161 7.10 -25.30 -10.49
C ILE A 161 7.24 -26.83 -10.50
N ASP A 162 8.20 -27.34 -11.28
CA ASP A 162 8.36 -28.78 -11.50
C ASP A 162 9.02 -29.48 -10.30
N ILE A 163 8.23 -29.73 -9.27
CA ILE A 163 8.65 -30.46 -8.07
C ILE A 163 8.74 -31.97 -8.33
N LEU A 164 7.89 -32.53 -9.19
CA LEU A 164 7.86 -33.98 -9.42
C LEU A 164 9.17 -34.50 -10.04
N HIS A 165 9.87 -33.73 -10.89
CA HIS A 165 11.13 -34.11 -11.47
C HIS A 165 12.33 -33.38 -10.85
N GLY A 166 12.17 -32.08 -10.55
CA GLY A 166 13.23 -31.23 -10.01
C GLY A 166 13.35 -31.27 -8.49
N GLY A 167 12.41 -31.93 -7.81
CA GLY A 167 12.44 -32.13 -6.37
C GLY A 167 12.53 -30.85 -5.55
N ARG A 168 13.20 -30.95 -4.40
CA ARG A 168 13.43 -29.85 -3.47
C ARG A 168 14.17 -28.67 -4.09
N GLU A 169 15.13 -28.91 -4.98
CA GLU A 169 15.92 -27.84 -5.60
C GLU A 169 15.07 -26.91 -6.47
N ALA A 170 14.05 -27.44 -7.16
CA ALA A 170 13.12 -26.62 -7.95
C ALA A 170 12.35 -25.66 -7.04
N LEU A 171 11.91 -26.11 -5.87
CA LEU A 171 11.20 -25.26 -4.91
C LEU A 171 12.12 -24.24 -4.25
N VAL A 172 13.37 -24.60 -3.90
CA VAL A 172 14.37 -23.65 -3.37
C VAL A 172 14.63 -22.52 -4.37
N LYS A 173 14.79 -22.84 -5.66
CA LYS A 173 14.94 -21.82 -6.70
C LYS A 173 13.71 -20.92 -6.83
N ALA A 174 12.53 -21.51 -6.79
CA ALA A 174 11.27 -20.75 -6.82
C ALA A 174 11.12 -19.85 -5.58
N ASN A 175 11.49 -20.35 -4.39
CA ASN A 175 11.49 -19.58 -3.14
C ASN A 175 12.31 -18.29 -3.27
N ILE A 176 13.51 -18.39 -3.84
CA ILE A 176 14.38 -17.23 -4.05
C ILE A 176 13.81 -16.29 -5.12
N SER A 177 13.44 -16.84 -6.29
CA SER A 177 13.02 -16.03 -7.45
C SER A 177 11.68 -15.33 -7.25
N LEU A 178 10.79 -15.89 -6.44
CA LEU A 178 9.48 -15.33 -6.12
C LEU A 178 9.48 -14.58 -4.78
N GLY A 179 10.58 -14.59 -4.02
CA GLY A 179 10.67 -13.90 -2.73
C GLY A 179 9.69 -14.43 -1.68
N MET A 180 9.50 -15.76 -1.62
CA MET A 180 8.46 -16.37 -0.76
C MET A 180 8.85 -16.48 0.72
N ALA A 181 10.13 -16.36 1.06
CA ALA A 181 10.65 -16.46 2.43
C ALA A 181 10.26 -17.75 3.17
N LEU A 182 10.17 -18.87 2.45
CA LEU A 182 9.88 -20.18 3.05
C LEU A 182 11.06 -20.70 3.85
N ALA A 183 10.79 -21.22 5.03
CA ALA A 183 11.77 -21.92 5.85
C ALA A 183 12.05 -23.35 5.31
N GLU A 184 13.13 -23.97 5.77
CA GLU A 184 13.57 -25.28 5.28
C GLU A 184 12.52 -26.39 5.51
N ASP A 185 11.89 -26.39 6.67
CA ASP A 185 10.82 -27.33 7.03
C ASP A 185 9.53 -27.11 6.23
N GLU A 186 9.24 -25.86 5.86
CA GLU A 186 8.11 -25.51 5.00
C GLU A 186 8.35 -25.97 3.55
N ILE A 187 9.58 -25.85 3.07
CA ILE A 187 9.98 -26.39 1.77
C ILE A 187 9.81 -27.92 1.75
N ASP A 188 10.29 -28.61 2.78
CA ASP A 188 10.18 -30.07 2.89
C ASP A 188 8.72 -30.52 3.00
N TYR A 189 7.89 -29.79 3.74
CA TYR A 189 6.45 -30.02 3.81
C TYR A 189 5.79 -29.90 2.44
N LEU A 190 6.04 -28.82 1.70
CA LEU A 190 5.44 -28.58 0.40
C LEU A 190 5.86 -29.63 -0.63
N VAL A 191 7.14 -30.00 -0.66
CA VAL A 191 7.63 -31.07 -1.55
C VAL A 191 6.89 -32.38 -1.25
N THR A 192 6.80 -32.75 0.02
CA THR A 192 6.11 -33.98 0.45
C THR A 192 4.63 -33.95 0.05
N ALA A 193 3.96 -32.82 0.29
CA ALA A 193 2.53 -32.66 0.00
C ALA A 193 2.23 -32.75 -1.50
N PHE A 194 2.99 -32.05 -2.36
CA PHE A 194 2.75 -32.07 -3.81
C PHE A 194 3.16 -33.38 -4.47
N VAL A 195 4.20 -34.06 -3.97
CA VAL A 195 4.53 -35.43 -4.39
C VAL A 195 3.39 -36.39 -4.05
N ALA A 196 2.81 -36.29 -2.84
CA ALA A 196 1.65 -37.10 -2.45
C ALA A 196 0.41 -36.81 -3.30
N LEU A 197 0.21 -35.56 -3.74
CA LEU A 197 -0.86 -35.17 -4.65
C LEU A 197 -0.62 -35.63 -6.11
N GLY A 198 0.58 -36.08 -6.46
CA GLY A 198 0.95 -36.52 -7.79
C GLY A 198 0.91 -35.41 -8.87
N ARG A 199 1.05 -34.17 -8.48
CA ARG A 199 1.07 -33.01 -9.39
C ARG A 199 2.05 -31.93 -8.97
N ASN A 200 2.46 -31.11 -9.90
CA ASN A 200 3.22 -29.90 -9.62
C ASN A 200 2.35 -28.78 -9.03
N PRO A 201 2.87 -27.91 -8.16
CA PRO A 201 2.20 -26.69 -7.75
C PRO A 201 2.27 -25.61 -8.82
N THR A 202 1.30 -24.71 -8.79
CA THR A 202 1.37 -23.43 -9.47
C THR A 202 2.12 -22.40 -8.63
N ASP A 203 2.62 -21.34 -9.27
CA ASP A 203 3.18 -20.17 -8.61
C ASP A 203 2.16 -19.51 -7.65
N VAL A 204 0.88 -19.49 -8.03
CA VAL A 204 -0.22 -18.98 -7.19
C VAL A 204 -0.33 -19.76 -5.88
N GLU A 205 -0.38 -21.11 -5.94
CA GLU A 205 -0.52 -21.95 -4.74
C GLU A 205 0.66 -21.77 -3.78
N LEU A 206 1.87 -21.68 -4.33
CA LEU A 206 3.08 -21.46 -3.51
C LEU A 206 3.08 -20.08 -2.86
N MET A 207 2.72 -19.04 -3.61
CA MET A 207 2.64 -17.69 -3.05
C MET A 207 1.54 -17.57 -2.00
N MET A 208 0.36 -18.15 -2.22
CA MET A 208 -0.71 -18.20 -1.22
C MET A 208 -0.23 -18.86 0.07
N PHE A 209 0.47 -20.00 -0.03
CA PHE A 209 1.02 -20.66 1.14
C PHE A 209 2.03 -19.77 1.86
N ALA A 210 2.96 -19.15 1.12
CA ALA A 210 3.98 -18.27 1.68
C ALA A 210 3.37 -17.07 2.42
N GLN A 211 2.37 -16.42 1.83
CA GLN A 211 1.68 -15.28 2.45
C GLN A 211 0.88 -15.72 3.68
N ALA A 212 0.00 -16.71 3.56
CA ALA A 212 -0.83 -17.19 4.66
C ALA A 212 -0.01 -17.80 5.82
N ASN A 213 1.18 -18.33 5.55
CA ASN A 213 2.07 -18.93 6.53
C ASN A 213 3.22 -18.00 6.98
N SER A 214 3.21 -16.74 6.57
CA SER A 214 4.20 -15.73 6.98
C SER A 214 4.12 -15.39 8.46
N GLU A 215 5.18 -14.79 9.01
CA GLU A 215 5.15 -14.24 10.38
C GLU A 215 4.06 -13.16 10.51
N HIS A 216 3.83 -12.37 9.46
CA HIS A 216 2.80 -11.35 9.40
C HIS A 216 1.41 -11.92 9.73
N CYS A 217 1.03 -13.06 9.10
CA CYS A 217 -0.29 -13.65 9.30
C CYS A 217 -0.36 -14.61 10.50
N ARG A 218 0.72 -15.34 10.80
CA ARG A 218 0.70 -16.42 11.80
C ARG A 218 1.32 -16.09 13.13
N HIS A 219 2.11 -15.04 13.22
CA HIS A 219 2.83 -14.66 14.44
C HIS A 219 3.62 -15.86 15.04
N LYS A 220 4.33 -16.60 14.19
CA LYS A 220 5.00 -17.85 14.57
C LYS A 220 6.00 -17.64 15.71
N ILE A 221 6.80 -16.57 15.66
CA ILE A 221 7.77 -16.22 16.69
C ILE A 221 7.07 -15.86 18.01
N PHE A 222 6.02 -15.03 17.96
CA PHE A 222 5.27 -14.62 19.15
C PHE A 222 4.48 -15.76 19.78
N ASN A 223 4.09 -16.78 19.00
CA ASN A 223 3.38 -17.97 19.49
C ASN A 223 4.32 -19.12 19.88
N ALA A 224 5.63 -19.04 19.54
CA ALA A 224 6.57 -20.10 19.82
C ALA A 224 6.79 -20.32 21.33
N SER A 225 7.14 -21.56 21.69
CA SER A 225 7.76 -21.85 22.98
C SER A 225 9.20 -21.32 22.99
N TRP A 226 9.67 -20.90 24.15
CA TRP A 226 11.00 -20.31 24.29
C TRP A 226 11.62 -20.64 25.65
N SER A 227 12.95 -20.64 25.73
CA SER A 227 13.68 -20.84 26.97
C SER A 227 14.72 -19.74 27.17
N ILE A 228 14.98 -19.39 28.43
CA ILE A 228 16.01 -18.43 28.83
C ILE A 228 17.01 -19.20 29.71
N ASP A 229 18.29 -19.20 29.30
CA ASP A 229 19.37 -19.86 30.02
C ASP A 229 19.09 -21.33 30.34
N GLY A 230 18.35 -22.03 29.48
CA GLY A 230 17.96 -23.43 29.62
C GLY A 230 16.67 -23.66 30.42
N GLU A 231 16.00 -22.62 30.88
CA GLU A 231 14.71 -22.70 31.56
C GLU A 231 13.55 -22.37 30.61
N ASP A 232 12.66 -23.35 30.41
CA ASP A 232 11.49 -23.20 29.57
C ASP A 232 10.50 -22.21 30.17
N GLN A 233 10.02 -21.29 29.35
CA GLN A 233 9.04 -20.28 29.75
C GLN A 233 7.62 -20.84 29.66
N ALA A 234 6.81 -20.56 30.68
CA ALA A 234 5.45 -21.09 30.81
C ALA A 234 4.46 -20.58 29.75
N MET A 235 4.73 -19.41 29.17
CA MET A 235 3.85 -18.74 28.20
C MET A 235 4.66 -18.25 27.00
N SER A 236 4.05 -18.37 25.78
CA SER A 236 4.53 -17.65 24.61
C SER A 236 4.39 -16.14 24.80
N LEU A 237 5.13 -15.33 24.02
CA LEU A 237 5.01 -13.87 24.08
C LEU A 237 3.57 -13.41 23.81
N PHE A 238 2.90 -14.03 22.84
CA PHE A 238 1.52 -13.68 22.49
C PHE A 238 0.53 -14.05 23.62
N LYS A 239 0.76 -15.18 24.31
CA LYS A 239 -0.03 -15.56 25.47
C LYS A 239 0.15 -14.59 26.64
N MET A 240 1.36 -14.04 26.84
CA MET A 240 1.61 -12.98 27.84
C MET A 240 0.79 -11.72 27.54
N ILE A 241 0.69 -11.34 26.25
CA ILE A 241 -0.13 -10.22 25.82
C ILE A 241 -1.61 -10.50 26.10
N LYS A 242 -2.12 -11.66 25.70
CA LYS A 242 -3.52 -12.06 25.92
C LYS A 242 -3.90 -12.17 27.40
N ASN A 243 -2.96 -12.55 28.24
CA ASN A 243 -3.16 -12.68 29.69
C ASN A 243 -3.65 -11.37 30.33
N THR A 244 -3.28 -10.20 29.80
CA THR A 244 -3.79 -8.91 30.28
C THR A 244 -5.31 -8.83 30.13
N ASN A 245 -5.85 -9.24 28.98
CA ASN A 245 -7.29 -9.27 28.74
C ASN A 245 -8.00 -10.37 29.55
N GLU A 246 -7.37 -11.54 29.72
CA GLU A 246 -7.92 -12.63 30.53
C GLU A 246 -8.09 -12.21 32.01
N LEU A 247 -7.14 -11.45 32.54
CA LEU A 247 -7.15 -10.99 33.94
C LEU A 247 -8.01 -9.73 34.18
N ASN A 248 -8.18 -8.89 33.19
CA ASN A 248 -8.87 -7.59 33.32
C ASN A 248 -9.61 -7.22 32.03
N GLY A 249 -10.50 -8.07 31.58
CA GLY A 249 -11.31 -7.91 30.37
C GLY A 249 -12.66 -7.22 30.56
N GLU A 250 -12.93 -6.63 31.75
CA GLU A 250 -14.18 -5.93 31.98
C GLU A 250 -14.36 -4.77 30.98
N GLY A 251 -15.49 -4.75 30.28
CA GLY A 251 -15.78 -3.75 29.26
C GLY A 251 -15.17 -4.03 27.89
N VAL A 252 -14.38 -5.07 27.72
CA VAL A 252 -13.92 -5.54 26.40
C VAL A 252 -15.02 -6.39 25.76
N LEU A 253 -15.44 -6.03 24.55
CA LEU A 253 -16.48 -6.74 23.80
C LEU A 253 -15.89 -7.65 22.73
N SER A 254 -14.78 -7.24 22.12
CA SER A 254 -14.04 -8.03 21.14
C SER A 254 -12.55 -7.76 21.28
N ALA A 255 -11.74 -8.83 21.38
CA ALA A 255 -10.28 -8.76 21.39
C ALA A 255 -9.67 -10.02 20.76
N TYR A 256 -8.67 -9.87 19.89
CA TYR A 256 -7.90 -10.92 19.23
C TYR A 256 -8.68 -11.83 18.27
N ILE A 257 -9.89 -11.45 17.86
CA ILE A 257 -10.77 -12.26 17.00
C ILE A 257 -11.29 -11.51 15.78
N ASP A 258 -11.07 -10.21 15.70
CA ASP A 258 -11.48 -9.35 14.58
C ASP A 258 -10.34 -8.37 14.24
N ASN A 259 -10.50 -7.58 13.21
CA ASN A 259 -9.53 -6.62 12.69
C ASN A 259 -9.14 -5.56 13.72
N ALA A 260 -10.08 -5.13 14.57
CA ALA A 260 -9.82 -4.20 15.66
C ALA A 260 -10.45 -4.69 16.98
N SER A 261 -9.93 -4.21 18.11
CA SER A 261 -10.56 -4.43 19.41
C SER A 261 -11.75 -3.51 19.61
N VAL A 262 -12.77 -3.99 20.32
CA VAL A 262 -13.95 -3.20 20.67
C VAL A 262 -14.14 -3.18 22.18
N ILE A 263 -14.29 -1.99 22.73
CA ILE A 263 -14.59 -1.77 24.14
C ILE A 263 -15.97 -1.09 24.30
N LYS A 264 -16.60 -1.35 25.44
CA LYS A 264 -17.91 -0.78 25.77
C LYS A 264 -17.82 0.75 25.78
N GLY A 265 -18.71 1.39 25.05
CA GLY A 265 -18.89 2.83 25.04
C GLY A 265 -20.16 3.25 25.80
N HIS A 266 -20.82 4.27 25.29
CA HIS A 266 -21.98 4.89 25.93
C HIS A 266 -23.10 5.13 24.92
N THR A 267 -24.31 5.37 25.42
CA THR A 267 -25.38 5.93 24.59
C THR A 267 -24.99 7.37 24.22
N ALA A 268 -24.95 7.65 22.93
CA ALA A 268 -24.55 8.94 22.39
C ALA A 268 -25.30 9.26 21.10
N GLY A 269 -25.44 10.55 20.81
CA GLY A 269 -26.01 11.03 19.56
C GLY A 269 -24.98 11.04 18.43
N ARG A 270 -25.29 10.39 17.31
CA ARG A 270 -24.53 10.49 16.06
C ARG A 270 -25.34 11.21 15.00
N PHE A 271 -24.68 12.07 14.24
CA PHE A 271 -25.29 12.85 13.18
C PHE A 271 -24.96 12.22 11.81
N PHE A 272 -26.00 11.64 11.17
CA PHE A 272 -25.89 11.04 9.84
C PHE A 272 -27.24 11.04 9.12
N PRO A 273 -27.27 10.83 7.77
CA PRO A 273 -28.53 10.82 7.04
C PRO A 273 -29.34 9.56 7.32
N GLN A 274 -30.65 9.72 7.48
CA GLN A 274 -31.60 8.63 7.55
C GLN A 274 -31.63 7.86 6.22
N SER A 275 -31.72 6.53 6.27
CA SER A 275 -31.72 5.68 5.07
C SER A 275 -32.92 5.92 4.15
N GLU A 276 -34.08 6.24 4.73
CA GLU A 276 -35.38 6.35 4.02
C GLU A 276 -35.49 7.62 3.20
N ASN A 277 -35.00 8.74 3.71
CA ASN A 277 -35.25 10.06 3.12
C ASN A 277 -33.99 10.92 2.88
N GLN A 278 -32.83 10.39 3.28
CA GLN A 278 -31.52 11.06 3.19
C GLN A 278 -31.44 12.39 3.98
N GLN A 279 -32.32 12.62 4.94
CA GLN A 279 -32.29 13.79 5.81
C GLN A 279 -31.33 13.55 6.96
N TYR A 280 -30.44 14.50 7.22
CA TYR A 280 -29.53 14.44 8.34
C TYR A 280 -30.27 14.64 9.65
N ALA A 281 -30.05 13.76 10.61
CA ALA A 281 -30.64 13.80 11.95
C ALA A 281 -29.66 13.27 13.00
N TYR A 282 -29.89 13.62 14.26
CA TYR A 282 -29.23 12.96 15.38
C TYR A 282 -29.97 11.65 15.70
N HIS A 283 -29.17 10.58 15.86
CA HIS A 283 -29.63 9.26 16.25
C HIS A 283 -28.97 8.91 17.60
N GLU A 284 -29.78 8.76 18.64
CA GLU A 284 -29.29 8.29 19.93
C GLU A 284 -29.30 6.75 19.96
N GLU A 285 -28.14 6.18 20.21
CA GLU A 285 -27.95 4.74 20.23
C GLU A 285 -26.75 4.35 21.11
N GLU A 286 -26.66 3.07 21.49
CA GLU A 286 -25.50 2.53 22.16
C GLU A 286 -24.35 2.39 21.15
N ILE A 287 -23.26 3.10 21.41
CA ILE A 287 -22.10 3.18 20.53
C ILE A 287 -20.87 2.71 21.29
N HIS A 288 -20.18 1.73 20.73
CA HIS A 288 -18.94 1.22 21.27
C HIS A 288 -17.73 1.87 20.60
N LEU A 289 -16.59 1.81 21.27
CA LEU A 289 -15.32 2.35 20.78
C LEU A 289 -14.48 1.19 20.24
N LEU A 290 -13.88 1.38 19.09
CA LEU A 290 -12.90 0.46 18.56
C LEU A 290 -11.54 1.14 18.46
N MET A 291 -10.49 0.32 18.55
CA MET A 291 -9.11 0.76 18.46
C MET A 291 -8.30 -0.27 17.70
N LYS A 292 -7.48 0.23 16.79
CA LYS A 292 -6.51 -0.54 16.01
C LYS A 292 -5.14 0.10 16.10
N VAL A 293 -4.12 -0.73 16.22
CA VAL A 293 -2.71 -0.34 16.11
C VAL A 293 -1.98 -1.43 15.36
N GLU A 294 -1.18 -1.04 14.39
CA GLU A 294 -0.30 -1.95 13.66
C GLU A 294 1.05 -1.30 13.34
N THR A 295 2.04 -2.12 12.97
CA THR A 295 3.35 -1.65 12.52
C THR A 295 3.49 -1.77 11.02
N HIS A 296 4.10 -0.76 10.39
CA HIS A 296 4.42 -0.77 8.96
C HIS A 296 5.90 -0.45 8.72
N ASN A 297 6.76 -1.28 9.27
CA ASN A 297 8.19 -1.03 9.45
C ASN A 297 8.99 -1.10 8.16
N HIS A 298 8.90 -2.23 7.42
CA HIS A 298 9.69 -2.48 6.22
C HIS A 298 9.37 -1.48 5.09
N PRO A 299 8.10 -1.22 4.73
CA PRO A 299 7.79 -0.22 3.71
C PRO A 299 8.28 1.18 4.08
N THR A 300 8.18 1.57 5.36
CA THR A 300 8.66 2.87 5.86
C THR A 300 10.18 2.98 5.79
N ALA A 301 10.91 1.87 5.97
CA ALA A 301 12.38 1.83 5.82
C ALA A 301 12.83 2.06 4.37
N ILE A 302 12.04 1.62 3.39
CA ILE A 302 12.36 1.69 1.96
C ILE A 302 11.89 3.02 1.34
N ALA A 303 10.65 3.42 1.63
CA ALA A 303 10.01 4.63 1.10
C ALA A 303 9.15 5.28 2.20
N PRO A 304 9.71 6.16 3.03
CA PRO A 304 9.08 6.63 4.26
C PRO A 304 7.71 7.29 4.05
N PHE A 305 7.58 8.15 3.05
CA PHE A 305 6.29 8.79 2.75
C PHE A 305 5.23 7.74 2.38
N ALA A 306 5.50 6.93 1.34
CA ALA A 306 4.56 5.93 0.84
C ALA A 306 4.29 4.83 1.88
N GLY A 307 5.33 4.36 2.59
CA GLY A 307 5.21 3.34 3.62
C GLY A 307 4.37 3.80 4.81
N ALA A 308 4.55 5.03 5.28
CA ALA A 308 3.74 5.56 6.37
C ALA A 308 2.31 5.92 5.95
N ALA A 309 2.13 6.39 4.71
CA ALA A 309 0.82 6.64 4.14
C ALA A 309 0.00 5.34 4.07
N THR A 310 0.56 4.29 3.48
CA THR A 310 -0.12 3.00 3.32
C THR A 310 -0.30 2.25 4.64
N GLY A 311 0.59 2.46 5.63
CA GLY A 311 0.38 2.00 7.00
C GLY A 311 -0.87 2.63 7.63
N SER A 312 -1.07 3.93 7.45
CA SER A 312 -2.30 4.60 7.89
C SER A 312 -3.54 4.09 7.15
N GLY A 313 -3.41 3.79 5.85
CA GLY A 313 -4.49 3.19 5.07
C GLY A 313 -4.87 1.79 5.57
N GLY A 314 -3.89 0.93 5.85
CA GLY A 314 -4.11 -0.41 6.42
C GLY A 314 -4.87 -0.35 7.75
N GLU A 315 -4.45 0.53 8.62
CA GLU A 315 -5.10 0.74 9.91
C GLU A 315 -6.57 1.20 9.76
N ILE A 316 -6.85 2.13 8.82
CA ILE A 316 -8.22 2.58 8.52
C ILE A 316 -9.08 1.43 7.99
N ARG A 317 -8.53 0.58 7.10
CA ARG A 317 -9.27 -0.56 6.55
C ARG A 317 -9.67 -1.54 7.63
N ASP A 318 -8.77 -1.85 8.54
CA ASP A 318 -9.06 -2.73 9.67
C ASP A 318 -10.15 -2.16 10.57
N GLU A 319 -10.09 -0.87 10.88
CA GLU A 319 -11.20 -0.23 11.60
C GLU A 319 -12.51 -0.38 10.82
N GLY A 320 -12.54 0.02 9.55
CA GLY A 320 -13.74 0.00 8.70
C GLY A 320 -14.35 -1.40 8.55
N ALA A 321 -13.51 -2.44 8.49
CA ALA A 321 -13.89 -3.84 8.33
C ALA A 321 -14.18 -4.57 9.66
N THR A 322 -14.22 -3.88 10.79
CA THR A 322 -14.56 -4.48 12.09
C THR A 322 -16.06 -4.77 12.16
N GLY A 323 -16.40 -5.97 12.63
CA GLY A 323 -17.79 -6.42 12.81
C GLY A 323 -18.56 -6.47 11.48
N LYS A 324 -19.67 -5.73 11.42
CA LYS A 324 -20.48 -5.53 10.21
C LYS A 324 -20.29 -4.13 9.60
N GLY A 325 -19.12 -3.58 9.77
CA GLY A 325 -18.75 -2.25 9.35
C GLY A 325 -18.83 -1.21 10.47
N SER A 326 -17.83 -0.39 10.54
CA SER A 326 -17.65 0.64 11.56
C SER A 326 -17.26 1.99 10.95
N LYS A 327 -17.00 2.98 11.80
CA LYS A 327 -16.60 4.33 11.37
C LYS A 327 -15.28 4.76 11.99
N PRO A 328 -14.18 4.78 11.24
CA PRO A 328 -12.92 5.41 11.65
C PRO A 328 -13.09 6.89 11.97
N LYS A 329 -12.52 7.37 13.07
CA LYS A 329 -12.73 8.74 13.57
C LYS A 329 -11.46 9.56 13.70
N ALA A 330 -10.36 8.97 14.15
CA ALA A 330 -9.11 9.68 14.33
C ALA A 330 -7.93 8.72 14.21
N GLY A 331 -6.85 9.15 13.58
CA GLY A 331 -5.63 8.39 13.43
C GLY A 331 -4.44 9.03 14.16
N LEU A 332 -3.40 8.25 14.38
CA LEU A 332 -2.11 8.68 14.88
C LEU A 332 -0.98 7.90 14.22
N THR A 333 0.24 8.44 14.28
CA THR A 333 1.44 7.71 13.85
C THR A 333 2.56 7.89 14.87
N GLY A 334 3.39 6.87 15.04
CA GLY A 334 4.55 6.91 15.92
C GLY A 334 5.79 6.31 15.25
N TYR A 335 6.97 6.86 15.57
CA TYR A 335 8.21 6.46 14.94
C TYR A 335 9.29 6.22 15.98
N SER A 336 9.97 5.08 15.87
CA SER A 336 11.21 4.77 16.57
C SER A 336 12.30 4.48 15.55
N VAL A 337 13.40 5.22 15.61
CA VAL A 337 14.54 5.12 14.68
C VAL A 337 15.86 5.13 15.46
N SER A 338 16.97 4.82 14.80
CA SER A 338 18.31 5.02 15.32
C SER A 338 18.67 6.50 15.38
N ASN A 339 19.90 6.84 15.77
CA ASN A 339 20.38 8.22 15.84
C ASN A 339 20.22 8.94 14.49
N LEU A 340 19.79 10.21 14.54
CA LEU A 340 19.42 10.98 13.35
C LEU A 340 20.62 11.43 12.52
N ARG A 341 21.77 11.68 13.14
CA ARG A 341 22.98 12.21 12.50
C ARG A 341 22.67 13.40 11.62
N ILE A 342 22.09 14.43 12.23
CA ILE A 342 21.64 15.64 11.54
C ILE A 342 22.87 16.35 10.94
N PRO A 343 22.94 16.56 9.62
CA PRO A 343 24.09 17.21 8.98
C PRO A 343 24.40 18.59 9.57
N GLY A 344 25.65 18.80 10.00
CA GLY A 344 26.10 20.02 10.66
C GLY A 344 25.66 20.16 12.12
N PHE A 345 25.05 19.14 12.70
CA PHE A 345 24.63 19.07 14.11
C PHE A 345 24.84 17.68 14.71
N GLU A 346 25.84 16.96 14.21
CA GLU A 346 26.19 15.61 14.68
C GLU A 346 26.59 15.65 16.16
N GLN A 347 26.14 14.66 16.93
CA GLN A 347 26.44 14.58 18.36
C GLN A 347 27.67 13.69 18.61
N ALA A 348 28.39 13.97 19.68
CA ALA A 348 29.65 13.27 19.99
C ALA A 348 29.47 11.76 20.27
N TRP A 349 28.26 11.32 20.56
CA TRP A 349 27.93 9.90 20.80
C TRP A 349 27.40 9.17 19.56
N GLU A 350 27.14 9.86 18.46
CA GLU A 350 26.65 9.27 17.23
C GLU A 350 27.80 8.65 16.43
N VAL A 351 27.63 7.39 16.06
CA VAL A 351 28.61 6.66 15.24
C VAL A 351 27.91 6.15 14.00
N ASP A 352 28.56 6.28 12.84
CA ASP A 352 28.05 5.71 11.60
C ASP A 352 28.52 4.26 11.45
N TYR A 353 27.58 3.33 11.55
CA TYR A 353 27.80 1.90 11.34
C TYR A 353 27.50 1.46 9.89
N GLY A 354 27.10 2.40 9.03
CA GLY A 354 26.59 2.11 7.70
C GLY A 354 25.16 1.57 7.72
N LYS A 355 24.60 1.37 6.55
CA LYS A 355 23.26 0.78 6.33
C LYS A 355 23.19 0.15 4.94
N PRO A 356 22.26 -0.78 4.68
CA PRO A 356 21.95 -1.21 3.32
C PRO A 356 21.51 -0.02 2.46
N ASP A 357 21.95 0.04 1.20
CA ASP A 357 21.71 1.20 0.31
C ASP A 357 20.22 1.48 0.09
N ARG A 358 19.39 0.44 0.09
CA ARG A 358 17.95 0.53 -0.10
C ARG A 358 17.16 1.00 1.12
N ILE A 359 17.75 0.97 2.31
CA ILE A 359 17.14 1.53 3.53
C ILE A 359 17.54 2.99 3.64
N VAL A 360 16.58 3.88 3.79
CA VAL A 360 16.83 5.32 3.95
C VAL A 360 17.40 5.66 5.33
N SER A 361 17.90 6.87 5.51
CA SER A 361 18.43 7.31 6.80
C SER A 361 17.32 7.47 7.86
N ALA A 362 17.71 7.37 9.14
CA ALA A 362 16.81 7.67 10.26
C ALA A 362 16.22 9.09 10.16
N LEU A 363 17.00 10.04 9.68
CA LEU A 363 16.56 11.42 9.47
C LEU A 363 15.49 11.51 8.39
N ASP A 364 15.67 10.85 7.25
CA ASP A 364 14.68 10.85 6.15
C ASP A 364 13.35 10.24 6.60
N ILE A 365 13.40 9.15 7.39
CA ILE A 365 12.19 8.55 7.97
C ILE A 365 11.44 9.55 8.84
N MET A 366 12.16 10.29 9.69
CA MET A 366 11.55 11.28 10.60
C MET A 366 11.03 12.52 9.86
N LEU A 367 11.60 12.87 8.71
CA LEU A 367 11.16 14.00 7.90
C LEU A 367 9.96 13.65 7.01
N GLU A 368 9.94 12.47 6.39
CA GLU A 368 8.96 12.13 5.35
C GLU A 368 7.83 11.23 5.85
N GLY A 369 8.12 10.30 6.77
CA GLY A 369 7.13 9.36 7.29
C GLY A 369 5.89 10.04 7.91
N PRO A 370 6.06 11.00 8.83
CA PRO A 370 4.93 11.71 9.44
C PRO A 370 4.08 12.48 8.44
N ILE A 371 4.70 13.01 7.39
CA ILE A 371 4.00 13.72 6.32
C ILE A 371 3.16 12.74 5.52
N GLY A 372 3.69 11.55 5.20
CA GLY A 372 2.96 10.49 4.50
C GLY A 372 1.72 10.03 5.27
N GLY A 373 1.89 9.67 6.55
CA GLY A 373 0.77 9.26 7.40
C GLY A 373 -0.29 10.35 7.58
N ALA A 374 0.14 11.61 7.78
CA ALA A 374 -0.78 12.74 7.90
C ALA A 374 -1.50 13.04 6.58
N ALA A 375 -0.82 12.93 5.43
CA ALA A 375 -1.41 13.15 4.12
C ALA A 375 -2.54 12.15 3.83
N PHE A 376 -2.32 10.86 4.12
CA PHE A 376 -3.35 9.84 3.96
C PHE A 376 -4.59 10.13 4.80
N ASN A 377 -4.40 10.37 6.11
CA ASN A 377 -5.50 10.70 7.02
C ASN A 377 -6.28 11.95 6.56
N ASN A 378 -5.56 12.99 6.12
CA ASN A 378 -6.17 14.25 5.67
C ASN A 378 -7.01 14.05 4.40
N GLU A 379 -6.52 13.32 3.41
CA GLU A 379 -7.25 13.07 2.17
C GLU A 379 -8.42 12.09 2.38
N PHE A 380 -8.24 11.07 3.21
CA PHE A 380 -9.35 10.21 3.65
C PHE A 380 -10.43 11.01 4.39
N GLY A 381 -10.07 12.07 5.11
CA GLY A 381 -11.00 12.97 5.79
C GLY A 381 -11.23 12.65 7.26
N ARG A 382 -10.20 12.16 7.96
CA ARG A 382 -10.16 12.08 9.43
C ARG A 382 -8.95 12.84 10.00
N PRO A 383 -9.01 13.38 11.22
CA PRO A 383 -7.87 14.04 11.83
C PRO A 383 -6.75 13.04 12.11
N ALA A 384 -5.51 13.42 11.76
CA ALA A 384 -4.30 12.80 12.26
C ALA A 384 -3.92 13.45 13.58
N LEU A 385 -4.02 12.70 14.66
CA LEU A 385 -3.65 13.14 16.00
C LEU A 385 -2.14 13.00 16.21
N ASN A 386 -1.68 13.46 17.35
CA ASN A 386 -0.29 13.30 17.73
C ASN A 386 0.07 11.82 17.89
N GLY A 387 1.30 11.50 17.51
CA GLY A 387 1.95 10.26 17.86
C GLY A 387 3.20 10.56 18.69
N TYR A 388 4.29 9.88 18.36
CA TYR A 388 5.56 10.10 19.03
C TYR A 388 6.74 9.98 18.06
N PHE A 389 7.85 10.62 18.44
CA PHE A 389 9.17 10.43 17.85
C PHE A 389 10.12 9.89 18.90
N ARG A 390 10.88 8.83 18.57
CA ARG A 390 11.92 8.29 19.43
C ARG A 390 13.17 7.96 18.63
N THR A 391 14.32 8.26 19.22
CA THR A 391 15.59 7.72 18.79
C THR A 391 16.15 6.83 19.88
N TYR A 392 16.73 5.70 19.51
CA TYR A 392 17.44 4.84 20.44
C TYR A 392 18.58 4.12 19.72
N GLU A 393 19.76 4.26 20.30
CA GLU A 393 20.94 3.50 19.93
C GLU A 393 21.82 3.39 21.18
N ALA A 394 22.20 2.18 21.57
CA ALA A 394 22.99 1.95 22.76
C ALA A 394 23.95 0.79 22.56
N GLN A 395 25.10 0.88 23.21
CA GLN A 395 26.01 -0.24 23.36
C GLN A 395 25.58 -1.07 24.57
N VAL A 396 25.36 -2.36 24.33
CA VAL A 396 24.96 -3.32 25.36
C VAL A 396 25.96 -4.47 25.45
N ALA A 397 25.95 -5.22 26.55
CA ALA A 397 26.75 -6.42 26.67
C ALA A 397 26.21 -7.52 25.72
N GLY A 398 27.08 -8.07 24.90
CA GLY A 398 26.77 -9.18 24.00
C GLY A 398 27.66 -10.41 24.31
N ILE A 399 27.31 -11.56 23.73
CA ILE A 399 28.02 -12.83 23.95
C ILE A 399 29.48 -12.79 23.48
N ASN A 400 29.72 -12.10 22.34
CA ASN A 400 31.05 -12.02 21.72
C ASN A 400 31.73 -10.65 21.95
N GLY A 401 31.28 -9.88 22.93
CA GLY A 401 31.71 -8.49 23.18
C GLY A 401 30.52 -7.52 23.12
N PRO A 402 30.78 -6.22 23.11
CA PRO A 402 29.72 -5.22 23.04
C PRO A 402 28.92 -5.31 21.74
N ASP A 403 27.58 -5.33 21.85
CA ASP A 403 26.66 -5.21 20.73
C ASP A 403 26.08 -3.80 20.66
N ILE A 404 25.82 -3.31 19.45
CA ILE A 404 25.06 -2.07 19.24
C ILE A 404 23.60 -2.45 19.00
N ARG A 405 22.73 -1.87 19.82
CA ARG A 405 21.28 -2.05 19.72
C ARG A 405 20.63 -0.72 19.36
N GLY A 406 19.74 -0.73 18.36
CA GLY A 406 19.03 0.44 17.88
C GLY A 406 17.90 0.06 16.94
N TYR A 407 17.10 1.04 16.57
CA TYR A 407 16.04 0.86 15.57
C TYR A 407 16.59 1.15 14.16
N HIS A 408 17.59 0.36 13.73
CA HIS A 408 18.18 0.48 12.39
C HIS A 408 17.18 0.08 11.30
N LYS A 409 16.38 -0.97 11.52
CA LYS A 409 15.06 -1.12 10.89
C LYS A 409 14.07 -0.37 11.78
N PRO A 410 13.39 0.67 11.27
CA PRO A 410 12.53 1.49 12.10
C PRO A 410 11.33 0.71 12.64
N ILE A 411 10.70 1.23 13.68
CA ILE A 411 9.32 0.93 13.98
C ILE A 411 8.48 2.13 13.57
N MET A 412 7.56 1.91 12.66
CA MET A 412 6.47 2.82 12.33
C MET A 412 5.17 2.23 12.83
N ILE A 413 4.48 2.95 13.69
CA ILE A 413 3.15 2.59 14.18
C ILE A 413 2.12 3.48 13.53
N ALA A 414 1.12 2.85 12.90
CA ALA A 414 -0.14 3.47 12.55
C ALA A 414 -1.20 3.01 13.54
N GLY A 415 -1.97 3.93 14.07
CA GLY A 415 -3.03 3.65 15.02
C GLY A 415 -4.22 4.57 14.84
N GLY A 416 -5.35 4.16 15.38
CA GLY A 416 -6.56 4.94 15.31
C GLY A 416 -7.63 4.47 16.27
N MET A 417 -8.68 5.27 16.31
CA MET A 417 -9.89 4.94 17.04
C MET A 417 -11.13 5.32 16.22
N GLY A 418 -12.12 4.49 16.33
CA GLY A 418 -13.41 4.68 15.69
C GLY A 418 -14.58 4.33 16.59
N ASN A 419 -15.74 4.22 15.98
CA ASN A 419 -16.93 3.75 16.68
C ASN A 419 -17.75 2.76 15.86
N ILE A 420 -18.44 1.90 16.59
CA ILE A 420 -19.28 0.84 16.03
C ILE A 420 -20.62 0.77 16.80
N ARG A 421 -21.69 0.41 16.10
CA ARG A 421 -23.00 0.16 16.73
C ARG A 421 -22.96 -1.12 17.56
N ALA A 422 -23.70 -1.17 18.65
CA ALA A 422 -23.74 -2.31 19.53
C ALA A 422 -24.16 -3.62 18.80
N ASN A 423 -25.13 -3.56 17.90
CA ASN A 423 -25.60 -4.71 17.13
C ASN A 423 -24.73 -5.05 15.91
N HIS A 424 -23.65 -4.34 15.66
CA HIS A 424 -22.71 -4.60 14.56
C HIS A 424 -21.33 -5.13 15.03
N VAL A 425 -21.11 -5.30 16.33
CA VAL A 425 -19.81 -5.76 16.87
C VAL A 425 -19.47 -7.17 16.37
N GLU A 426 -20.44 -8.05 16.36
CA GLU A 426 -20.25 -9.44 15.93
C GLU A 426 -20.46 -9.56 14.42
N LYS A 427 -19.51 -10.24 13.75
CA LYS A 427 -19.66 -10.64 12.35
C LYS A 427 -20.81 -11.65 12.22
N GLY A 428 -21.54 -11.62 11.10
CA GLY A 428 -22.60 -12.55 10.81
C GLY A 428 -22.10 -13.84 10.16
N GLU A 429 -23.02 -14.76 9.91
CA GLU A 429 -22.73 -15.98 9.13
C GLU A 429 -22.91 -15.71 7.64
N VAL A 430 -22.10 -16.39 6.82
CA VAL A 430 -22.25 -16.37 5.36
C VAL A 430 -23.33 -17.40 4.97
N GLY A 431 -24.45 -16.91 4.46
CA GLY A 431 -25.63 -17.69 4.07
C GLY A 431 -25.58 -18.21 2.64
N VAL A 432 -26.54 -19.09 2.30
CA VAL A 432 -26.73 -19.52 0.92
C VAL A 432 -27.42 -18.40 0.13
N GLY A 433 -26.78 -17.98 -0.97
CA GLY A 433 -27.28 -16.88 -1.81
C GLY A 433 -26.62 -15.53 -1.53
N ASP A 434 -25.82 -15.45 -0.48
CA ASP A 434 -25.02 -14.24 -0.20
C ASP A 434 -24.03 -13.97 -1.35
N GLN A 435 -23.80 -12.71 -1.62
CA GLN A 435 -22.88 -12.28 -2.67
C GLN A 435 -21.52 -11.98 -2.08
N LEU A 436 -20.47 -12.52 -2.68
CA LEU A 436 -19.10 -12.13 -2.40
C LEU A 436 -18.77 -10.89 -3.24
N ILE A 437 -18.46 -9.80 -2.59
CA ILE A 437 -18.21 -8.51 -3.23
C ILE A 437 -16.76 -8.10 -2.92
N CYS A 438 -16.00 -7.74 -3.96
CA CYS A 438 -14.77 -6.99 -3.79
C CYS A 438 -15.09 -5.50 -3.97
N LEU A 439 -15.06 -4.74 -2.88
CA LEU A 439 -15.27 -3.31 -2.87
C LEU A 439 -13.92 -2.61 -2.92
N GLY A 440 -13.71 -1.73 -3.88
CA GLY A 440 -12.48 -0.93 -3.98
C GLY A 440 -11.86 -0.92 -5.38
N GLY A 441 -10.57 -0.71 -5.44
CA GLY A 441 -9.84 -0.53 -6.69
C GLY A 441 -9.57 -1.83 -7.46
N PRO A 442 -9.21 -1.71 -8.75
CA PRO A 442 -8.79 -2.84 -9.56
C PRO A 442 -7.45 -3.40 -9.07
N ALA A 443 -7.16 -4.63 -9.45
CA ALA A 443 -5.85 -5.22 -9.24
C ALA A 443 -4.77 -4.45 -10.03
N MET A 444 -3.65 -4.20 -9.39
CA MET A 444 -2.45 -3.57 -9.96
C MET A 444 -1.23 -4.29 -9.42
N GLN A 445 -0.11 -4.28 -10.15
CA GLN A 445 1.13 -4.92 -9.69
C GLN A 445 1.85 -4.03 -8.67
N ILE A 446 1.25 -3.89 -7.50
CA ILE A 446 1.71 -3.10 -6.35
C ILE A 446 1.65 -3.98 -5.11
N GLY A 447 2.68 -3.94 -4.27
CA GLY A 447 2.70 -4.66 -3.00
C GLY A 447 2.73 -6.19 -3.13
N LEU A 448 3.23 -6.73 -4.23
CA LEU A 448 3.32 -8.18 -4.42
C LEU A 448 4.35 -8.78 -3.45
N GLY A 449 3.92 -9.72 -2.61
CA GLY A 449 4.79 -10.41 -1.66
C GLY A 449 5.14 -9.60 -0.41
N GLY A 450 4.43 -8.52 -0.09
CA GLY A 450 4.71 -7.64 1.05
C GLY A 450 4.73 -8.38 2.40
N GLY A 451 3.79 -9.29 2.64
CA GLY A 451 3.75 -10.11 3.85
C GLY A 451 4.97 -11.02 4.00
N ALA A 452 5.44 -11.64 2.92
CA ALA A 452 6.66 -12.44 2.92
C ALA A 452 7.92 -11.57 3.10
N ALA A 453 8.01 -10.44 2.40
CA ALA A 453 9.13 -9.51 2.51
C ALA A 453 9.28 -8.93 3.92
N SER A 454 8.18 -8.62 4.60
CA SER A 454 8.21 -8.11 5.98
C SER A 454 8.71 -9.14 7.01
N SER A 455 8.63 -10.43 6.68
CA SER A 455 9.10 -11.56 7.51
C SER A 455 10.60 -11.84 7.38
N MET A 456 11.28 -11.25 6.40
CA MET A 456 12.72 -11.44 6.21
C MET A 456 13.56 -10.46 7.03
N ASP A 457 14.79 -10.86 7.31
CA ASP A 457 15.80 -9.95 7.87
C ASP A 457 16.07 -8.78 6.92
N SER A 458 16.29 -7.61 7.49
CA SER A 458 16.60 -6.42 6.70
C SER A 458 17.83 -6.65 5.84
N GLY A 459 17.67 -6.50 4.52
CA GLY A 459 18.75 -6.70 3.59
C GLY A 459 18.90 -8.12 3.04
N ALA A 460 18.07 -9.08 3.43
CA ALA A 460 18.14 -10.46 2.96
C ALA A 460 17.52 -10.68 1.57
N SER A 461 16.53 -9.87 1.18
CA SER A 461 15.86 -9.96 -0.13
C SER A 461 16.61 -9.21 -1.23
N ALA A 462 16.26 -9.51 -2.48
CA ALA A 462 16.75 -8.75 -3.62
C ALA A 462 16.09 -7.35 -3.65
N GLU A 463 16.85 -6.34 -4.02
CA GLU A 463 16.41 -4.93 -4.03
C GLU A 463 15.09 -4.72 -4.80
N ASN A 464 14.96 -5.37 -5.97
CA ASN A 464 13.73 -5.26 -6.77
C ASN A 464 12.49 -5.82 -6.06
N LEU A 465 12.65 -6.88 -5.26
CA LEU A 465 11.57 -7.46 -4.46
C LEU A 465 11.20 -6.55 -3.29
N ASP A 466 12.18 -5.93 -2.65
CA ASP A 466 11.92 -4.95 -1.57
C ASP A 466 11.09 -3.78 -2.09
N PHE A 467 11.46 -3.18 -3.22
CA PHE A 467 10.69 -2.09 -3.81
C PHE A 467 9.30 -2.54 -4.29
N ALA A 468 9.19 -3.75 -4.89
CA ALA A 468 7.92 -4.30 -5.34
C ALA A 468 6.94 -4.56 -4.17
N SER A 469 7.45 -4.81 -2.97
CA SER A 469 6.64 -5.05 -1.77
C SER A 469 6.03 -3.78 -1.18
N VAL A 470 6.54 -2.60 -1.52
CA VAL A 470 6.01 -1.33 -1.01
C VAL A 470 4.76 -0.94 -1.80
N GLN A 471 3.68 -0.77 -1.09
CA GLN A 471 2.40 -0.34 -1.63
C GLN A 471 2.40 1.15 -1.98
N ARG A 472 1.39 1.59 -2.75
CA ARG A 472 1.13 3.01 -3.05
C ARG A 472 -0.29 3.35 -2.64
N ASP A 473 -0.45 4.50 -2.04
CA ASP A 473 -1.69 4.95 -1.42
C ASP A 473 -2.71 5.49 -2.43
N ASN A 474 -3.99 5.31 -2.10
CA ASN A 474 -5.10 5.97 -2.77
C ASN A 474 -6.20 6.33 -1.74
N PRO A 475 -5.96 7.33 -0.87
CA PRO A 475 -6.86 7.66 0.24
C PRO A 475 -8.27 8.04 -0.21
N GLU A 476 -8.40 8.64 -1.38
CA GLU A 476 -9.70 9.02 -1.95
C GLU A 476 -10.54 7.78 -2.30
N LEU A 477 -9.92 6.74 -2.85
CA LEU A 477 -10.61 5.49 -3.12
C LEU A 477 -11.04 4.80 -1.83
N GLU A 478 -10.19 4.78 -0.81
CA GLU A 478 -10.53 4.23 0.50
C GLU A 478 -11.68 5.00 1.15
N ARG A 479 -11.70 6.33 0.99
CA ARG A 479 -12.83 7.15 1.42
C ARG A 479 -14.13 6.75 0.72
N ARG A 480 -14.09 6.47 -0.56
CA ARG A 480 -15.28 5.98 -1.31
C ARG A 480 -15.76 4.63 -0.78
N CYS A 481 -14.84 3.71 -0.50
CA CYS A 481 -15.20 2.43 0.12
C CYS A 481 -15.86 2.65 1.47
N GLN A 482 -15.29 3.52 2.30
CA GLN A 482 -15.87 3.86 3.60
C GLN A 482 -17.26 4.50 3.49
N GLU A 483 -17.52 5.32 2.47
CA GLU A 483 -18.85 5.88 2.23
C GLU A 483 -19.89 4.79 1.92
N VAL A 484 -19.50 3.72 1.22
CA VAL A 484 -20.38 2.55 1.01
C VAL A 484 -20.63 1.82 2.33
N ILE A 485 -19.59 1.55 3.10
CA ILE A 485 -19.69 0.92 4.42
C ILE A 485 -20.56 1.78 5.35
N ASP A 486 -20.35 3.10 5.35
CA ASP A 486 -21.14 4.04 6.14
C ASP A 486 -22.64 3.97 5.78
N ARG A 487 -22.97 3.88 4.49
CA ARG A 487 -24.35 3.71 4.04
C ARG A 487 -24.96 2.40 4.51
N CYS A 488 -24.19 1.33 4.52
CA CYS A 488 -24.64 0.01 4.97
C CYS A 488 -24.94 0.01 6.48
N TRP A 489 -23.98 0.40 7.32
CA TRP A 489 -24.19 0.37 8.78
C TRP A 489 -25.26 1.39 9.26
N GLN A 490 -25.47 2.51 8.52
CA GLN A 490 -26.54 3.47 8.81
C GLN A 490 -27.95 2.86 8.69
N MET A 491 -28.11 1.77 7.94
CA MET A 491 -29.39 1.06 7.79
C MET A 491 -29.77 0.24 9.04
N GLY A 492 -28.94 0.18 10.06
CA GLY A 492 -29.22 -0.51 11.32
C GLY A 492 -29.43 -2.01 11.14
N ASP A 493 -30.59 -2.52 11.52
CA ASP A 493 -30.94 -3.94 11.40
C ASP A 493 -31.10 -4.40 9.95
N HIS A 494 -31.20 -3.46 9.00
CA HIS A 494 -31.25 -3.73 7.57
C HIS A 494 -29.88 -3.60 6.89
N ASN A 495 -28.77 -3.54 7.66
CA ASN A 495 -27.43 -3.54 7.13
C ASN A 495 -27.21 -4.77 6.23
N PRO A 496 -26.91 -4.59 4.92
CA PRO A 496 -26.73 -5.71 4.01
C PRO A 496 -25.40 -6.45 4.22
N ILE A 497 -24.47 -5.90 5.01
CA ILE A 497 -23.19 -6.53 5.33
C ILE A 497 -23.42 -7.61 6.37
N SER A 498 -23.30 -8.88 5.98
CA SER A 498 -23.27 -10.02 6.90
C SER A 498 -21.88 -10.19 7.50
N PHE A 499 -20.86 -10.07 6.67
CA PHE A 499 -19.45 -10.25 7.01
C PHE A 499 -18.61 -9.30 6.15
N ILE A 500 -17.61 -8.67 6.72
CA ILE A 500 -16.68 -7.81 6.00
C ILE A 500 -15.24 -8.08 6.48
N HIS A 501 -14.30 -8.09 5.55
CA HIS A 501 -12.87 -8.19 5.83
C HIS A 501 -12.10 -7.17 4.97
N ASP A 502 -11.00 -6.64 5.48
CA ASP A 502 -10.10 -5.81 4.69
C ASP A 502 -9.27 -6.68 3.72
N VAL A 503 -8.69 -6.05 2.72
CA VAL A 503 -7.72 -6.68 1.82
C VAL A 503 -6.35 -6.09 2.13
N GLY A 504 -5.61 -6.80 2.97
CA GLY A 504 -4.26 -6.46 3.41
C GLY A 504 -3.20 -7.36 2.77
N ALA A 505 -2.29 -7.88 3.62
CA ALA A 505 -1.21 -8.76 3.19
C ALA A 505 -1.71 -10.00 2.44
N GLY A 506 -1.07 -10.32 1.33
CA GLY A 506 -1.48 -11.40 0.44
C GLY A 506 -2.65 -11.07 -0.50
N GLY A 507 -3.22 -9.88 -0.37
CA GLY A 507 -4.29 -9.43 -1.26
C GLY A 507 -5.54 -10.30 -1.19
N LEU A 508 -6.23 -10.45 -2.31
CA LEU A 508 -7.45 -11.28 -2.39
C LEU A 508 -7.18 -12.75 -2.09
N SER A 509 -5.93 -13.21 -2.26
CA SER A 509 -5.53 -14.60 -1.97
C SER A 509 -5.59 -14.95 -0.48
N ASN A 510 -5.62 -13.98 0.39
CA ASN A 510 -5.83 -14.10 1.82
C ASN A 510 -7.26 -13.74 2.21
N ALA A 511 -7.72 -12.55 1.82
CA ALA A 511 -8.98 -11.98 2.28
C ALA A 511 -10.22 -12.87 1.95
N PHE A 512 -10.36 -13.35 0.72
CA PHE A 512 -11.48 -14.21 0.38
C PHE A 512 -11.45 -15.59 1.03
N PRO A 513 -10.32 -16.33 1.06
CA PRO A 513 -10.25 -17.58 1.83
C PRO A 513 -10.53 -17.41 3.32
N GLU A 514 -10.03 -16.34 3.94
CA GLU A 514 -10.34 -16.04 5.35
C GLU A 514 -11.82 -15.77 5.55
N LEU A 515 -12.41 -14.90 4.75
CA LEU A 515 -13.84 -14.57 4.83
C LEU A 515 -14.72 -15.82 4.73
N VAL A 516 -14.50 -16.68 3.72
CA VAL A 516 -15.35 -17.89 3.55
C VAL A 516 -15.10 -18.92 4.63
N LYS A 517 -13.83 -19.08 5.10
CA LYS A 517 -13.49 -19.98 6.20
C LYS A 517 -14.16 -19.54 7.50
N ASP A 518 -14.02 -18.27 7.87
CA ASP A 518 -14.57 -17.74 9.12
C ASP A 518 -16.11 -17.64 9.06
N GLY A 519 -16.66 -17.44 7.86
CA GLY A 519 -18.10 -17.58 7.60
C GLY A 519 -18.60 -19.02 7.51
N GLY A 520 -17.76 -20.04 7.82
CA GLY A 520 -18.13 -21.45 7.86
C GLY A 520 -18.35 -22.09 6.49
N ARG A 521 -17.68 -21.59 5.45
CA ARG A 521 -17.83 -22.03 4.05
C ARG A 521 -16.48 -22.36 3.41
N GLY A 522 -16.54 -22.95 2.21
CA GLY A 522 -15.45 -23.00 1.24
C GLY A 522 -15.75 -22.08 0.07
N GLY A 523 -14.77 -21.82 -0.80
CA GLY A 523 -14.94 -20.93 -1.94
C GLY A 523 -14.36 -21.47 -3.24
N ALA A 524 -14.99 -21.12 -4.37
CA ALA A 524 -14.46 -21.30 -5.72
C ALA A 524 -14.44 -19.93 -6.42
N PHE A 525 -13.24 -19.46 -6.74
CA PHE A 525 -13.02 -18.10 -7.23
C PHE A 525 -12.58 -18.10 -8.70
N GLN A 526 -13.18 -17.23 -9.52
CA GLN A 526 -12.84 -17.05 -10.92
C GLN A 526 -11.89 -15.86 -11.07
N LEU A 527 -10.60 -16.10 -11.01
CA LEU A 527 -9.56 -15.05 -11.04
C LEU A 527 -9.64 -14.13 -12.26
N ARG A 528 -10.09 -14.67 -13.41
CA ARG A 528 -10.25 -13.89 -14.66
C ARG A 528 -11.39 -12.87 -14.62
N ASN A 529 -12.28 -12.93 -13.62
CA ASN A 529 -13.35 -11.97 -13.42
C ASN A 529 -12.94 -10.80 -12.52
N ILE A 530 -11.73 -10.84 -11.97
CA ILE A 530 -11.19 -9.74 -11.15
C ILE A 530 -10.77 -8.60 -12.08
N ASN A 531 -11.32 -7.43 -11.84
CA ASN A 531 -10.93 -6.21 -12.56
C ASN A 531 -9.48 -5.88 -12.29
N ASN A 532 -8.73 -5.56 -13.34
CA ASN A 532 -7.34 -5.14 -13.21
C ASN A 532 -7.02 -3.98 -14.17
N ASP A 533 -6.12 -3.13 -13.76
CA ASP A 533 -5.62 -1.99 -14.54
C ASP A 533 -4.27 -2.28 -15.21
N GLU A 534 -3.83 -3.53 -15.19
CA GLU A 534 -2.64 -4.01 -15.89
C GLU A 534 -2.96 -5.31 -16.65
N PRO A 535 -3.40 -5.22 -17.91
CA PRO A 535 -3.79 -6.40 -18.71
C PRO A 535 -2.71 -7.47 -18.85
N SER A 536 -1.44 -7.15 -18.60
CA SER A 536 -0.31 -8.07 -18.63
C SER A 536 -0.19 -8.97 -17.40
N MET A 537 -0.95 -8.73 -16.34
CA MET A 537 -0.82 -9.47 -15.09
C MET A 537 -1.05 -10.98 -15.26
N SER A 538 -0.20 -11.76 -14.57
CA SER A 538 -0.39 -13.20 -14.42
C SER A 538 -1.50 -13.52 -13.41
N PRO A 539 -2.02 -14.75 -13.35
CA PRO A 539 -2.95 -15.16 -12.31
C PRO A 539 -2.41 -14.92 -10.89
N LEU A 540 -1.11 -15.18 -10.67
CA LEU A 540 -0.44 -14.86 -9.40
C LEU A 540 -0.52 -13.37 -9.09
N ALA A 541 -0.15 -12.52 -10.03
CA ALA A 541 -0.16 -11.08 -9.84
C ALA A 541 -1.58 -10.55 -9.57
N ILE A 542 -2.61 -11.08 -10.26
CA ILE A 542 -4.02 -10.69 -10.04
C ILE A 542 -4.52 -11.10 -8.65
N TRP A 543 -4.15 -12.29 -8.18
CA TRP A 543 -4.70 -12.87 -6.96
C TRP A 543 -3.97 -12.43 -5.70
N CYS A 544 -2.63 -12.33 -5.77
CA CYS A 544 -1.77 -12.10 -4.62
C CYS A 544 -1.24 -10.66 -4.50
N ASN A 545 -1.68 -9.70 -5.34
CA ASN A 545 -1.27 -8.31 -5.19
C ASN A 545 -1.96 -7.65 -4.00
N GLU A 546 -1.23 -6.78 -3.35
CA GLU A 546 -1.71 -5.95 -2.24
C GLU A 546 -2.06 -4.53 -2.73
N ALA A 547 -2.67 -4.43 -3.91
CA ALA A 547 -3.20 -3.15 -4.38
C ALA A 547 -4.19 -2.62 -3.36
N GLN A 548 -3.99 -1.39 -2.95
CA GLN A 548 -4.62 -0.80 -1.79
C GLN A 548 -6.11 -0.50 -1.98
N GLU A 549 -6.73 -0.28 -0.84
CA GLU A 549 -8.08 0.24 -0.66
C GLU A 549 -9.13 -0.73 -1.22
N ARG A 550 -9.05 -1.97 -0.75
CA ARG A 550 -10.06 -2.99 -1.05
C ARG A 550 -10.60 -3.64 0.23
N TYR A 551 -11.86 -4.04 0.14
CA TYR A 551 -12.58 -4.84 1.15
C TYR A 551 -13.29 -6.00 0.47
N VAL A 552 -13.53 -7.05 1.19
CA VAL A 552 -14.35 -8.18 0.74
C VAL A 552 -15.51 -8.41 1.69
#